data_66e11b0d85857d6f1af3326135806940
#
_entry.id   66e11b0d85857d6f1af3326135806940
#
_cell.length_a   1.000
_cell.length_b   1.000
_cell.length_c   1.000
_cell.angle_alpha   90.00
_cell.angle_beta   90.00
_cell.angle_gamma   90.00
#
_symmetry.space_group_name_H-M   'P 1'
#
loop_
_entity.id
_entity.type
_entity.pdbx_description
1 polymer ?
#
loop_
_entity_poly.entity_id
_entity_poly.type
_entity_poly.pdbx_seq_one_letter_code
_entity_poly.pdbx_strand_id
1 'polypeptide(L)'
;VVAMREQGLDAIRAQVSIPGLPPIYGTGPSTDQAAGGMIKPIVAEEVWATHKYLPLVPKLFEKLRDAVGWDVHLLHDVHHRLTPIEAARLGKDLEPYRLFWLEDAIPAELQEGFRIIRQHTTQPLAVGEVFNSIYDTTTLISEQLIDYIRVTAVHAGGVTGIKKIFDFASIYHVRSACHGPMDMSPATMGANIHVDTAINNFGIQEFTGY
;
A
#
# COMPACT_ATOMS: atom_id res chain seq x y z
N VAL A 1 10.80 -5.38 11.45
CA VAL A 1 11.66 -5.28 10.25
C VAL A 1 12.88 -6.19 10.40
N VAL A 2 13.71 -6.05 11.45
CA VAL A 2 14.92 -6.87 11.63
C VAL A 2 14.61 -8.36 11.58
N ALA A 3 13.67 -8.86 12.39
CA ALA A 3 13.28 -10.27 12.42
C ALA A 3 12.71 -10.78 11.08
N MET A 4 12.05 -9.93 10.30
CA MET A 4 11.55 -10.29 8.97
C MET A 4 12.68 -10.41 7.95
N ARG A 5 13.70 -9.54 8.06
CA ARG A 5 14.90 -9.64 7.23
C ARG A 5 15.69 -10.93 7.53
N GLU A 6 15.77 -11.34 8.79
CA GLU A 6 16.39 -12.61 9.19
C GLU A 6 15.66 -13.84 8.60
N GLN A 7 14.39 -13.69 8.26
CA GLN A 7 13.58 -14.69 7.55
C GLN A 7 13.77 -14.66 6.02
N GLY A 8 14.64 -13.78 5.52
CA GLY A 8 14.92 -13.65 4.09
C GLY A 8 13.95 -12.76 3.31
N LEU A 9 13.18 -11.92 4.00
CA LEU A 9 12.29 -10.94 3.33
C LEU A 9 13.07 -9.66 2.99
N ASP A 10 13.12 -9.32 1.71
CA ASP A 10 13.86 -8.17 1.20
C ASP A 10 12.98 -6.91 1.04
N ALA A 11 11.67 -7.07 1.03
CA ALA A 11 10.71 -5.98 0.98
C ALA A 11 9.75 -6.06 2.18
N ILE A 12 9.72 -5.02 3.00
CA ILE A 12 9.04 -5.06 4.29
C ILE A 12 8.18 -3.81 4.48
N ARG A 13 6.89 -4.01 4.71
CA ARG A 13 5.94 -2.95 5.04
C ARG A 13 6.11 -2.55 6.51
N ALA A 14 6.27 -1.27 6.77
CA ALA A 14 6.34 -0.70 8.10
C ALA A 14 5.21 0.32 8.30
N GLN A 15 4.47 0.15 9.36
CA GLN A 15 3.35 1.00 9.76
C GLN A 15 3.53 1.47 11.20
N VAL A 16 2.82 2.52 11.59
CA VAL A 16 2.90 3.10 12.92
C VAL A 16 1.54 3.51 13.43
N SER A 17 1.25 3.15 14.68
CA SER A 17 0.10 3.68 15.43
C SER A 17 0.42 5.06 15.97
N ILE A 18 -0.60 5.92 16.08
CA ILE A 18 -0.46 7.23 16.70
C ILE A 18 -0.44 7.04 18.22
N PRO A 19 0.63 7.47 18.92
CA PRO A 19 0.70 7.34 20.38
C PRO A 19 -0.46 8.04 21.09
N GLY A 20 -1.07 7.32 22.03
CA GLY A 20 -2.21 7.81 22.80
C GLY A 20 -3.57 7.64 22.12
N LEU A 21 -3.61 7.08 20.90
CA LEU A 21 -4.85 6.69 20.24
C LEU A 21 -4.99 5.17 20.22
N PRO A 22 -6.21 4.62 20.15
CA PRO A 22 -6.43 3.19 19.97
C PRO A 22 -5.76 2.71 18.67
N PRO A 23 -5.17 1.51 18.64
CA PRO A 23 -4.71 0.93 17.37
C PRO A 23 -5.92 0.69 16.47
N ILE A 24 -5.83 1.13 15.24
CA ILE A 24 -6.82 0.86 14.20
C ILE A 24 -6.20 -0.05 13.15
N TYR A 25 -7.03 -0.75 12.40
CA TYR A 25 -6.58 -1.64 11.32
C TYR A 25 -5.59 -0.93 10.40
N GLY A 26 -4.50 -1.60 10.08
CA GLY A 26 -3.44 -1.07 9.22
C GLY A 26 -2.50 -0.06 9.89
N THR A 27 -2.54 0.17 11.21
CA THR A 27 -1.61 1.09 11.90
C THR A 27 -0.82 0.47 13.05
N GLY A 28 -1.03 -0.80 13.34
CA GLY A 28 -0.35 -1.49 14.44
C GLY A 28 -0.28 -2.99 14.23
N PRO A 29 0.35 -3.74 15.16
CA PRO A 29 0.32 -5.18 15.10
C PRO A 29 -1.13 -5.64 15.05
N SER A 30 -1.44 -6.57 14.16
CA SER A 30 -2.75 -7.20 14.08
C SER A 30 -3.01 -7.91 15.42
N THR A 31 -3.72 -7.25 16.32
CA THR A 31 -4.29 -7.92 17.46
C THR A 31 -5.69 -8.33 17.06
N ASP A 32 -6.03 -9.59 17.23
CA ASP A 32 -7.35 -10.17 16.98
C ASP A 32 -8.51 -9.50 17.75
N GLN A 33 -8.25 -8.37 18.38
CA GLN A 33 -9.22 -7.61 19.15
C GLN A 33 -10.12 -6.68 18.34
N ALA A 34 -9.86 -6.49 17.05
CA ALA A 34 -10.75 -5.69 16.18
C ALA A 34 -12.05 -6.41 15.81
N ALA A 35 -12.15 -7.70 16.04
CA ALA A 35 -13.26 -8.54 15.56
C ALA A 35 -14.52 -8.57 16.47
N GLY A 36 -14.67 -7.72 17.46
CA GLY A 36 -15.82 -7.85 18.38
C GLY A 36 -16.30 -6.58 19.09
N GLY A 37 -15.71 -5.45 18.87
CA GLY A 37 -16.10 -4.21 19.52
C GLY A 37 -17.24 -3.48 18.79
N MET A 38 -18.34 -3.14 19.51
CA MET A 38 -19.33 -2.19 18.99
C MET A 38 -18.60 -0.95 18.44
N ILE A 39 -18.89 -0.62 17.18
CA ILE A 39 -18.44 0.63 16.56
C ILE A 39 -19.09 1.77 17.36
N LYS A 40 -18.35 2.37 18.27
CA LYS A 40 -18.75 3.66 18.82
C LYS A 40 -18.59 4.68 17.68
N PRO A 41 -19.55 5.61 17.50
CA PRO A 41 -19.32 6.74 16.64
C PRO A 41 -18.11 7.49 17.20
N ILE A 42 -17.00 7.45 16.47
CA ILE A 42 -15.72 7.97 16.93
C ILE A 42 -15.56 9.32 16.25
N VAL A 43 -15.31 10.35 17.02
CA VAL A 43 -14.85 11.63 16.48
C VAL A 43 -13.54 11.33 15.75
N ALA A 44 -13.43 11.73 14.50
CA ALA A 44 -12.28 11.38 13.64
C ALA A 44 -10.93 11.63 14.32
N GLU A 45 -10.81 12.67 15.12
CA GLU A 45 -9.61 13.03 15.86
C GLU A 45 -9.29 12.12 17.05
N GLU A 46 -10.25 11.38 17.57
CA GLU A 46 -10.05 10.41 18.66
C GLU A 46 -9.49 9.08 18.16
N VAL A 47 -9.64 8.80 16.87
CA VAL A 47 -9.15 7.58 16.20
C VAL A 47 -7.98 7.89 15.30
N TRP A 48 -8.05 9.01 14.59
CA TRP A 48 -7.08 9.39 13.59
C TRP A 48 -6.76 10.89 13.69
N ALA A 49 -5.56 11.21 14.14
CA ALA A 49 -5.05 12.57 14.26
C ALA A 49 -3.94 12.80 13.21
N THR A 50 -4.31 13.24 12.02
CA THR A 50 -3.37 13.44 10.90
C THR A 50 -2.19 14.35 11.28
N HIS A 51 -2.43 15.41 12.06
CA HIS A 51 -1.38 16.32 12.52
C HIS A 51 -0.33 15.65 13.41
N LYS A 52 -0.66 14.53 14.07
CA LYS A 52 0.28 13.70 14.84
C LYS A 52 0.95 12.65 13.97
N TYR A 53 0.19 12.09 13.02
CA TYR A 53 0.66 11.02 12.14
C TYR A 53 1.74 11.52 11.16
N LEU A 54 1.49 12.63 10.46
CA LEU A 54 2.39 13.13 9.42
C LEU A 54 3.84 13.31 9.91
N PRO A 55 4.12 13.95 11.08
CA PRO A 55 5.48 14.08 11.56
C PRO A 55 6.06 12.79 12.17
N LEU A 56 5.22 11.79 12.48
CA LEU A 56 5.66 10.55 13.09
C LEU A 56 6.24 9.58 12.05
N VAL A 57 5.64 9.52 10.86
CA VAL A 57 6.04 8.57 9.81
C VAL A 57 7.49 8.80 9.35
N PRO A 58 7.95 10.00 9.00
CA PRO A 58 9.35 10.22 8.66
C PRO A 58 10.33 9.79 9.76
N LYS A 59 9.99 10.04 11.04
CA LYS A 59 10.81 9.60 12.18
C LYS A 59 10.88 8.07 12.31
N LEU A 60 9.81 7.38 11.94
CA LEU A 60 9.82 5.92 11.86
C LEU A 60 10.85 5.46 10.83
N PHE A 61 10.80 6.03 9.62
CA PHE A 61 11.69 5.61 8.52
C PHE A 61 13.14 6.03 8.73
N GLU A 62 13.40 7.16 9.39
CA GLU A 62 14.73 7.51 9.86
C GLU A 62 15.32 6.41 10.75
N LYS A 63 14.60 6.03 11.81
CA LYS A 63 15.04 4.96 12.72
C LYS A 63 15.18 3.60 12.03
N LEU A 64 14.31 3.29 11.07
CA LEU A 64 14.40 2.05 10.32
C LEU A 64 15.63 2.04 9.43
N ARG A 65 15.94 3.14 8.72
CA ARG A 65 17.16 3.24 7.90
C ARG A 65 18.41 3.16 8.74
N ASP A 66 18.44 3.76 9.93
CA ASP A 66 19.55 3.63 10.88
C ASP A 66 19.75 2.18 11.33
N ALA A 67 18.67 1.44 11.52
CA ALA A 67 18.71 0.06 12.03
C ALA A 67 19.02 -0.99 10.95
N VAL A 68 18.50 -0.83 9.72
CA VAL A 68 18.57 -1.88 8.67
C VAL A 68 19.35 -1.47 7.42
N GLY A 69 19.76 -0.21 7.32
CA GLY A 69 20.49 0.31 6.16
C GLY A 69 19.61 0.43 4.90
N TRP A 70 20.25 0.29 3.73
CA TRP A 70 19.67 0.57 2.43
C TRP A 70 19.42 -0.67 1.57
N ASP A 71 19.91 -1.83 2.01
CA ASP A 71 19.82 -3.10 1.25
C ASP A 71 18.46 -3.79 1.39
N VAL A 72 17.52 -3.17 2.07
CA VAL A 72 16.14 -3.65 2.22
C VAL A 72 15.15 -2.63 1.68
N HIS A 73 14.15 -3.11 0.95
CA HIS A 73 13.05 -2.29 0.46
C HIS A 73 12.05 -2.04 1.58
N LEU A 74 11.90 -0.78 1.99
CA LEU A 74 10.89 -0.38 2.98
C LEU A 74 9.66 0.19 2.27
N LEU A 75 8.49 -0.22 2.71
CA LEU A 75 7.19 0.19 2.20
C LEU A 75 6.37 0.83 3.31
N HIS A 76 5.50 1.78 2.97
CA HIS A 76 4.56 2.37 3.91
C HIS A 76 3.16 2.38 3.33
N ASP A 77 2.23 1.83 4.09
CA ASP A 77 0.82 1.79 3.76
C ASP A 77 0.07 2.79 4.66
N VAL A 78 -0.58 3.75 4.04
CA VAL A 78 -1.42 4.76 4.69
C VAL A 78 -2.85 4.26 4.90
N HIS A 79 -3.26 3.31 4.06
CA HIS A 79 -4.56 2.68 4.14
C HIS A 79 -5.74 3.66 3.95
N HIS A 80 -5.68 4.45 2.88
CA HIS A 80 -6.71 5.37 2.38
C HIS A 80 -7.09 6.55 3.30
N ARG A 81 -6.20 6.98 4.24
CA ARG A 81 -6.58 7.88 5.33
C ARG A 81 -6.26 9.35 5.13
N LEU A 82 -5.46 9.71 4.14
CA LEU A 82 -5.06 11.11 3.93
C LEU A 82 -5.90 11.79 2.86
N THR A 83 -5.94 13.12 2.94
CA THR A 83 -6.35 13.95 1.81
C THR A 83 -5.22 14.04 0.78
N PRO A 84 -5.50 14.43 -0.49
CA PRO A 84 -4.45 14.56 -1.50
C PRO A 84 -3.30 15.50 -1.11
N ILE A 85 -3.59 16.59 -0.41
CA ILE A 85 -2.57 17.54 0.05
C ILE A 85 -1.71 16.95 1.18
N GLU A 86 -2.32 16.22 2.11
CA GLU A 86 -1.59 15.54 3.18
C GLU A 86 -0.72 14.42 2.63
N ALA A 87 -1.23 13.64 1.68
CA ALA A 87 -0.48 12.59 1.00
C ALA A 87 0.69 13.15 0.18
N ALA A 88 0.50 14.27 -0.51
CA ALA A 88 1.55 14.96 -1.24
C ALA A 88 2.68 15.43 -0.29
N ARG A 89 2.31 16.00 0.85
CA ARG A 89 3.27 16.39 1.90
C ARG A 89 4.03 15.20 2.46
N LEU A 90 3.30 14.14 2.84
CA LEU A 90 3.92 12.92 3.37
C LEU A 90 4.88 12.31 2.36
N GLY A 91 4.46 12.19 1.09
CA GLY A 91 5.31 11.67 0.01
C GLY A 91 6.61 12.47 -0.11
N LYS A 92 6.53 13.80 -0.04
CA LYS A 92 7.70 14.70 -0.05
C LYS A 92 8.62 14.47 1.15
N ASP A 93 8.06 14.36 2.35
CA ASP A 93 8.80 14.15 3.58
C ASP A 93 9.49 12.77 3.64
N LEU A 94 8.98 11.80 2.87
CA LEU A 94 9.53 10.44 2.78
C LEU A 94 10.60 10.24 1.70
N GLU A 95 10.78 11.17 0.77
CA GLU A 95 11.79 11.06 -0.29
C GLU A 95 13.21 10.76 0.23
N PRO A 96 13.71 11.37 1.34
CA PRO A 96 15.04 11.07 1.86
C PRO A 96 15.25 9.61 2.24
N TYR A 97 14.17 8.89 2.56
CA TYR A 97 14.23 7.50 3.02
C TYR A 97 14.11 6.48 1.88
N ARG A 98 13.85 6.92 0.65
CA ARG A 98 13.78 6.09 -0.57
C ARG A 98 12.94 4.84 -0.36
N LEU A 99 11.65 5.04 -0.05
CA LEU A 99 10.74 3.91 0.09
C LEU A 99 10.54 3.22 -1.26
N PHE A 100 10.29 1.93 -1.22
CA PHE A 100 9.91 1.15 -2.38
C PHE A 100 8.59 1.68 -2.95
N TRP A 101 7.61 1.98 -2.07
CA TRP A 101 6.42 2.76 -2.39
C TRP A 101 5.75 3.38 -1.16
N LEU A 102 4.89 4.35 -1.42
CA LEU A 102 3.84 4.84 -0.55
C LEU A 102 2.52 4.25 -1.06
N GLU A 103 1.85 3.47 -0.21
CA GLU A 103 0.67 2.66 -0.54
C GLU A 103 -0.59 3.33 -0.04
N ASP A 104 -1.66 3.25 -0.86
CA ASP A 104 -3.03 3.63 -0.53
C ASP A 104 -3.13 4.97 0.23
N ALA A 105 -2.39 5.96 -0.27
CA ALA A 105 -2.19 7.23 0.41
C ALA A 105 -3.50 8.01 0.65
N ILE A 106 -4.45 7.91 -0.29
CA ILE A 106 -5.77 8.56 -0.25
C ILE A 106 -6.87 7.56 -0.57
N PRO A 107 -8.16 7.88 -0.27
CA PRO A 107 -9.28 7.06 -0.70
C PRO A 107 -9.20 6.71 -2.19
N ALA A 108 -9.36 5.42 -2.52
CA ALA A 108 -9.14 4.89 -3.87
C ALA A 108 -10.11 5.48 -4.91
N GLU A 109 -11.31 5.92 -4.49
CA GLU A 109 -12.29 6.60 -5.32
C GLU A 109 -11.89 8.03 -5.70
N LEU A 110 -10.93 8.66 -4.98
CA LEU A 110 -10.43 10.01 -5.27
C LEU A 110 -9.27 9.99 -6.27
N GLN A 111 -9.40 9.29 -7.39
CA GLN A 111 -8.33 9.08 -8.37
C GLN A 111 -7.70 10.39 -8.87
N GLU A 112 -8.50 11.44 -9.06
CA GLU A 112 -8.03 12.77 -9.46
C GLU A 112 -7.01 13.35 -8.47
N GLY A 113 -7.11 12.99 -7.19
CA GLY A 113 -6.20 13.42 -6.14
C GLY A 113 -4.76 12.92 -6.33
N PHE A 114 -4.57 11.80 -7.03
CA PHE A 114 -3.25 11.27 -7.34
C PHE A 114 -2.43 12.21 -8.24
N ARG A 115 -3.07 13.07 -9.06
CA ARG A 115 -2.36 14.10 -9.83
C ARG A 115 -1.67 15.10 -8.91
N ILE A 116 -2.33 15.49 -7.80
CA ILE A 116 -1.75 16.40 -6.81
C ILE A 116 -0.54 15.73 -6.15
N ILE A 117 -0.67 14.48 -5.75
CA ILE A 117 0.42 13.73 -5.11
C ILE A 117 1.60 13.63 -6.09
N ARG A 118 1.36 13.16 -7.31
CA ARG A 118 2.41 12.97 -8.34
C ARG A 118 3.15 14.26 -8.69
N GLN A 119 2.49 15.42 -8.66
CA GLN A 119 3.11 16.71 -8.92
C GLN A 119 4.10 17.16 -7.84
N HIS A 120 3.99 16.65 -6.62
CA HIS A 120 4.73 17.14 -5.46
C HIS A 120 5.75 16.16 -4.90
N THR A 121 5.73 14.90 -5.33
CA THR A 121 6.70 13.90 -4.87
C THR A 121 7.11 12.94 -5.98
N THR A 122 8.38 12.52 -5.91
CA THR A 122 8.95 11.44 -6.73
C THR A 122 8.84 10.08 -6.04
N GLN A 123 8.22 10.02 -4.86
CA GLN A 123 8.00 8.77 -4.15
C GLN A 123 7.16 7.81 -5.01
N PRO A 124 7.59 6.56 -5.25
CA PRO A 124 6.75 5.59 -5.96
C PRO A 124 5.42 5.39 -5.22
N LEU A 125 4.34 5.26 -6.00
CA LEU A 125 2.98 5.12 -5.49
C LEU A 125 2.38 3.78 -5.87
N ALA A 126 1.65 3.17 -4.92
CA ALA A 126 0.93 1.91 -5.11
C ALA A 126 -0.51 2.05 -4.62
N VAL A 127 -1.47 1.50 -5.35
CA VAL A 127 -2.89 1.47 -4.98
C VAL A 127 -3.61 0.35 -5.73
N GLY A 128 -4.73 -0.12 -5.20
CA GLY A 128 -5.62 -0.98 -5.97
C GLY A 128 -6.22 -2.17 -5.24
N GLU A 129 -5.96 -2.37 -3.97
CA GLU A 129 -6.48 -3.53 -3.21
C GLU A 129 -8.01 -3.61 -3.19
N VAL A 130 -8.69 -2.46 -3.28
CA VAL A 130 -10.16 -2.36 -3.29
C VAL A 130 -10.77 -2.24 -4.69
N PHE A 131 -9.97 -2.26 -5.76
CA PHE A 131 -10.49 -2.15 -7.12
C PHE A 131 -11.16 -3.43 -7.60
N ASN A 132 -12.29 -3.27 -8.30
CA ASN A 132 -13.13 -4.38 -8.72
C ASN A 132 -13.11 -4.61 -10.24
N SER A 133 -12.59 -3.69 -11.00
CA SER A 133 -12.59 -3.75 -12.45
C SER A 133 -11.44 -3.01 -13.10
N ILE A 134 -11.20 -3.26 -14.38
CA ILE A 134 -10.21 -2.50 -15.17
C ILE A 134 -10.57 -1.00 -15.23
N TYR A 135 -11.85 -0.65 -15.17
CA TYR A 135 -12.28 0.76 -15.23
C TYR A 135 -11.84 1.56 -14.01
N ASP A 136 -11.67 0.91 -12.84
CA ASP A 136 -11.17 1.54 -11.62
C ASP A 136 -9.68 1.91 -11.74
N THR A 137 -8.97 1.34 -12.71
CA THR A 137 -7.52 1.50 -12.87
C THR A 137 -7.13 2.40 -14.04
N THR A 138 -8.06 2.69 -14.96
CA THR A 138 -7.77 3.27 -16.26
C THR A 138 -7.03 4.62 -16.17
N THR A 139 -7.57 5.56 -15.40
CA THR A 139 -6.98 6.90 -15.24
C THR A 139 -5.62 6.83 -14.57
N LEU A 140 -5.51 6.08 -13.49
CA LEU A 140 -4.27 5.96 -12.71
C LEU A 140 -3.13 5.39 -13.55
N ILE A 141 -3.41 4.40 -14.39
CA ILE A 141 -2.43 3.74 -15.24
C ILE A 141 -2.12 4.60 -16.47
N SER A 142 -3.14 5.03 -17.24
CA SER A 142 -2.92 5.74 -18.51
C SER A 142 -2.24 7.10 -18.34
N GLU A 143 -2.43 7.75 -17.22
CA GLU A 143 -1.75 9.01 -16.89
C GLU A 143 -0.48 8.82 -16.05
N GLN A 144 -0.07 7.57 -15.82
CA GLN A 144 1.12 7.23 -15.03
C GLN A 144 1.13 7.89 -13.64
N LEU A 145 -0.02 7.93 -13.00
CA LEU A 145 -0.18 8.52 -11.66
C LEU A 145 0.32 7.60 -10.56
N ILE A 146 0.52 6.31 -10.88
CA ILE A 146 1.02 5.28 -9.98
C ILE A 146 2.15 4.49 -10.65
N ASP A 147 2.94 3.80 -9.84
CA ASP A 147 4.05 2.96 -10.29
C ASP A 147 3.74 1.47 -10.15
N TYR A 148 2.85 1.13 -9.22
CA TYR A 148 2.41 -0.23 -8.94
C TYR A 148 0.90 -0.29 -8.81
N ILE A 149 0.28 -1.28 -9.46
CA ILE A 149 -1.14 -1.59 -9.35
C ILE A 149 -1.35 -2.84 -8.50
N ARG A 150 -2.12 -2.71 -7.38
CA ARG A 150 -2.25 -3.72 -6.33
C ARG A 150 -3.60 -4.46 -6.33
N VAL A 151 -4.07 -4.86 -7.48
CA VAL A 151 -5.31 -5.64 -7.59
C VAL A 151 -5.12 -7.09 -7.16
N THR A 152 -6.22 -7.77 -6.85
CA THR A 152 -6.25 -9.19 -6.51
C THR A 152 -7.33 -9.92 -7.27
N ALA A 153 -7.11 -11.23 -7.51
CA ALA A 153 -8.08 -12.07 -8.20
C ALA A 153 -9.45 -12.13 -7.49
N VAL A 154 -9.50 -11.98 -6.17
CA VAL A 154 -10.77 -12.01 -5.40
C VAL A 154 -11.69 -10.87 -5.78
N HIS A 155 -11.17 -9.67 -5.95
CA HIS A 155 -11.97 -8.47 -6.18
C HIS A 155 -12.09 -8.09 -7.65
N ALA A 156 -11.03 -8.22 -8.42
CA ALA A 156 -10.93 -7.65 -9.76
C ALA A 156 -11.26 -8.65 -10.90
N GLY A 157 -12.27 -9.50 -10.71
CA GLY A 157 -12.80 -10.35 -11.77
C GLY A 157 -12.00 -11.63 -12.05
N GLY A 158 -11.36 -12.19 -11.02
CA GLY A 158 -10.60 -13.44 -11.11
C GLY A 158 -9.29 -13.28 -11.89
N VAL A 159 -8.67 -14.42 -12.22
CA VAL A 159 -7.43 -14.48 -13.01
C VAL A 159 -7.55 -13.70 -14.34
N THR A 160 -8.67 -13.83 -15.02
CA THR A 160 -8.90 -13.12 -16.29
C THR A 160 -8.96 -11.61 -16.10
N GLY A 161 -9.58 -11.15 -15.02
CA GLY A 161 -9.70 -9.72 -14.71
C GLY A 161 -8.36 -9.08 -14.40
N ILE A 162 -7.60 -9.66 -13.44
CA ILE A 162 -6.29 -9.10 -13.07
C ILE A 162 -5.29 -9.20 -14.21
N LYS A 163 -5.32 -10.28 -15.02
CA LYS A 163 -4.45 -10.40 -16.19
C LYS A 163 -4.69 -9.25 -17.18
N LYS A 164 -5.95 -8.89 -17.46
CA LYS A 164 -6.27 -7.75 -18.34
C LYS A 164 -5.75 -6.42 -17.78
N ILE A 165 -5.87 -6.22 -16.47
CA ILE A 165 -5.36 -5.02 -15.80
C ILE A 165 -3.84 -4.94 -15.92
N PHE A 166 -3.13 -6.05 -15.69
CA PHE A 166 -1.66 -6.07 -15.79
C PHE A 166 -1.17 -5.94 -17.23
N ASP A 167 -1.85 -6.52 -18.22
CA ASP A 167 -1.52 -6.31 -19.63
C ASP A 167 -1.69 -4.83 -20.02
N PHE A 168 -2.76 -4.19 -19.58
CA PHE A 168 -2.96 -2.76 -19.77
C PHE A 168 -1.88 -1.93 -19.07
N ALA A 169 -1.58 -2.26 -17.82
CA ALA A 169 -0.55 -1.58 -17.02
C ALA A 169 0.85 -1.70 -17.68
N SER A 170 1.15 -2.84 -18.31
CA SER A 170 2.44 -3.07 -18.95
C SER A 170 2.75 -2.09 -20.07
N ILE A 171 1.74 -1.62 -20.81
CA ILE A 171 1.88 -0.64 -21.90
C ILE A 171 2.38 0.71 -21.37
N TYR A 172 2.02 1.03 -20.13
CA TYR A 172 2.38 2.29 -19.46
C TYR A 172 3.54 2.13 -18.46
N HIS A 173 4.23 0.98 -18.47
CA HIS A 173 5.32 0.66 -17.55
C HIS A 173 4.93 0.66 -16.05
N VAL A 174 3.65 0.53 -15.73
CA VAL A 174 3.17 0.29 -14.38
C VAL A 174 3.31 -1.19 -14.06
N ARG A 175 3.87 -1.51 -12.89
CA ARG A 175 4.15 -2.89 -12.47
C ARG A 175 2.99 -3.48 -11.68
N SER A 176 2.89 -4.81 -11.71
CA SER A 176 1.97 -5.55 -10.83
C SER A 176 2.52 -5.66 -9.41
N ALA A 177 1.61 -5.69 -8.45
CA ALA A 177 1.92 -5.96 -7.05
C ALA A 177 0.66 -6.54 -6.38
N CYS A 178 0.37 -7.81 -6.64
CA CYS A 178 -0.88 -8.42 -6.17
C CYS A 178 -1.06 -8.26 -4.65
N HIS A 179 -2.24 -7.80 -4.25
CA HIS A 179 -2.66 -7.76 -2.86
C HIS A 179 -2.83 -9.17 -2.31
N GLY A 180 -2.21 -9.48 -1.18
CA GLY A 180 -2.15 -10.81 -0.59
C GLY A 180 -2.21 -10.82 0.94
N PRO A 181 -3.27 -10.27 1.58
CA PRO A 181 -3.43 -10.24 3.02
C PRO A 181 -3.77 -11.63 3.59
N MET A 182 -3.64 -11.78 4.90
CA MET A 182 -3.86 -13.05 5.62
C MET A 182 -5.29 -13.57 5.58
N ASP A 183 -6.26 -12.72 5.32
CA ASP A 183 -7.69 -13.07 5.24
C ASP A 183 -8.10 -13.64 3.88
N MET A 184 -7.16 -13.74 2.95
CA MET A 184 -7.40 -14.42 1.68
C MET A 184 -7.17 -15.92 1.76
N SER A 185 -7.95 -16.66 0.94
CA SER A 185 -7.73 -18.08 0.74
C SER A 185 -6.35 -18.36 0.12
N PRO A 186 -5.64 -19.42 0.53
CA PRO A 186 -4.43 -19.90 -0.16
C PRO A 186 -4.63 -20.15 -1.66
N ALA A 187 -5.84 -20.51 -2.07
CA ALA A 187 -6.17 -20.66 -3.50
C ALA A 187 -6.09 -19.32 -4.25
N THR A 188 -6.47 -18.22 -3.62
CA THR A 188 -6.33 -16.88 -4.21
C THR A 188 -4.86 -16.49 -4.35
N MET A 189 -4.06 -16.78 -3.34
CA MET A 189 -2.61 -16.56 -3.41
C MET A 189 -2.00 -17.37 -4.56
N GLY A 190 -2.37 -18.65 -4.69
CA GLY A 190 -1.96 -19.47 -5.81
C GLY A 190 -2.36 -18.87 -7.18
N ALA A 191 -3.58 -18.35 -7.30
CA ALA A 191 -4.05 -17.69 -8.51
C ALA A 191 -3.25 -16.41 -8.83
N ASN A 192 -2.98 -15.58 -7.84
CA ASN A 192 -2.16 -14.38 -8.00
C ASN A 192 -0.73 -14.74 -8.47
N ILE A 193 -0.08 -15.72 -7.83
CA ILE A 193 1.27 -16.18 -8.20
C ILE A 193 1.28 -16.72 -9.64
N HIS A 194 0.25 -17.47 -10.07
CA HIS A 194 0.16 -17.92 -11.45
C HIS A 194 0.10 -16.78 -12.45
N VAL A 195 -0.63 -15.70 -12.15
CA VAL A 195 -0.67 -14.51 -12.98
C VAL A 195 0.68 -13.79 -12.97
N ASP A 196 1.28 -13.62 -11.80
CA ASP A 196 2.59 -12.97 -11.65
C ASP A 196 3.68 -13.65 -12.48
N THR A 197 3.65 -14.99 -12.59
CA THR A 197 4.59 -15.74 -13.43
C THR A 197 4.28 -15.68 -14.94
N ALA A 198 3.08 -15.22 -15.32
CA ALA A 198 2.60 -15.17 -16.69
C ALA A 198 2.58 -13.75 -17.31
N ILE A 199 3.12 -12.75 -16.61
CA ILE A 199 3.15 -11.36 -17.05
C ILE A 199 4.58 -10.85 -17.15
N ASN A 200 4.79 -9.82 -17.97
CA ASN A 200 6.11 -9.24 -18.22
C ASN A 200 6.45 -8.02 -17.34
N ASN A 201 5.46 -7.50 -16.62
CA ASN A 201 5.58 -6.32 -15.75
C ASN A 201 5.43 -6.66 -14.27
N PHE A 202 5.80 -7.88 -13.88
CA PHE A 202 5.83 -8.28 -12.47
C PHE A 202 6.72 -7.33 -11.65
N GLY A 203 6.21 -6.86 -10.53
CA GLY A 203 6.94 -6.04 -9.57
C GLY A 203 7.21 -6.81 -8.29
N ILE A 204 6.17 -7.13 -7.54
CA ILE A 204 6.27 -7.83 -6.27
C ILE A 204 4.94 -8.51 -5.92
N GLN A 205 4.98 -9.59 -5.16
CA GLN A 205 3.82 -10.24 -4.54
C GLN A 205 3.79 -9.95 -3.05
N GLU A 206 2.68 -9.44 -2.55
CA GLU A 206 2.47 -9.33 -1.11
C GLU A 206 2.27 -10.72 -0.49
N PHE A 207 2.94 -10.96 0.62
CA PHE A 207 2.82 -12.19 1.40
C PHE A 207 2.85 -11.86 2.90
N THR A 208 1.79 -12.19 3.59
CA THR A 208 1.64 -11.92 5.04
C THR A 208 1.79 -13.16 5.91
N GLY A 209 2.13 -14.29 5.31
CA GLY A 209 2.32 -15.57 5.97
C GLY A 209 1.02 -16.41 6.02
N TYR A 210 1.16 -17.73 6.17
CA TYR A 210 0.11 -18.69 6.47
C TYR A 210 0.60 -19.58 7.60
#